data_76bbc71a634cf96f02dfb91f5eaefd12
#
_entry.id   76bbc71a634cf96f02dfb91f5eaefd12
#
_cell.length_a   1.000
_cell.length_b   1.000
_cell.length_c   1.000
_cell.angle_alpha   90.00
_cell.angle_beta   90.00
_cell.angle_gamma   90.00
#
_symmetry.space_group_name_H-M   'P 1'
#
loop_
_entity.id
_entity.type
_entity.pdbx_description
1 polymer ?
#
loop_
_entity_poly.entity_id
_entity_poly.type
_entity_poly.pdbx_seq_one_letter_code
_entity_poly.pdbx_strand_id
1 'polypeptide(L)'
;MIIDRNAFLGVLQKVVGITERYSIMPMLKNVKVVFGETSSIAATDLDVSAIVALPSADENMNLIINGRLLCDIFKGLEKGDVEVISSGKIVYVRQGKTVYTLAM
;
A
#
# COMPACT_ATOMS: atom_id res chain seq x y z
N MET A 1 3.51 9.76 8.78
CA MET A 1 2.80 8.63 9.40
C MET A 1 3.73 7.44 9.49
N ILE A 2 3.73 6.76 10.60
CA ILE A 2 4.61 5.61 10.85
C ILE A 2 3.76 4.34 10.82
N ILE A 3 4.22 3.34 10.05
CA ILE A 3 3.55 2.04 9.97
C ILE A 3 4.56 0.92 10.17
N ASP A 4 4.10 -0.24 10.65
CA ASP A 4 4.94 -1.41 10.82
C ASP A 4 5.12 -2.14 9.49
N ARG A 5 6.37 -2.34 9.08
CA ARG A 5 6.72 -2.96 7.81
C ARG A 5 6.12 -4.36 7.63
N ASN A 6 6.26 -5.21 8.64
CA ASN A 6 5.81 -6.60 8.52
C ASN A 6 4.28 -6.70 8.47
N ALA A 7 3.58 -5.92 9.28
CA ALA A 7 2.12 -5.93 9.29
C ALA A 7 1.55 -5.45 7.96
N PHE A 8 2.08 -4.34 7.45
CA PHE A 8 1.60 -3.77 6.19
C PHE A 8 1.95 -4.66 5.00
N LEU A 9 3.17 -5.20 4.95
CA LEU A 9 3.59 -6.10 3.89
C LEU A 9 2.72 -7.36 3.82
N GLY A 10 2.36 -7.94 4.96
CA GLY A 10 1.49 -9.11 5.00
C GLY A 10 0.14 -8.85 4.36
N VAL A 11 -0.45 -7.70 4.61
CA VAL A 11 -1.72 -7.30 4.01
C VAL A 11 -1.55 -7.02 2.52
N LEU A 12 -0.49 -6.30 2.14
CA LEU A 12 -0.18 -6.02 0.73
C LEU A 12 -0.06 -7.29 -0.09
N GLN A 13 0.62 -8.30 0.41
CA GLN A 13 0.82 -9.56 -0.31
C GLN A 13 -0.51 -10.26 -0.59
N LYS A 14 -1.45 -10.23 0.33
CA LYS A 14 -2.77 -10.80 0.14
C LYS A 14 -3.54 -10.09 -0.97
N VAL A 15 -3.52 -8.77 -0.95
CA VAL A 15 -4.31 -7.94 -1.86
C VAL A 15 -3.69 -7.94 -3.26
N VAL A 16 -2.37 -7.84 -3.35
CA VAL A 16 -1.65 -7.86 -4.63
C VAL A 16 -1.81 -9.21 -5.31
N GLY A 17 -1.85 -10.30 -4.55
CA GLY A 17 -2.09 -11.63 -5.10
C GLY A 17 -3.39 -11.71 -5.90
N ILE A 18 -4.44 -11.01 -5.46
CA ILE A 18 -5.71 -10.96 -6.17
C ILE A 18 -5.56 -10.20 -7.49
N THR A 19 -4.97 -9.00 -7.46
CA THR A 19 -4.83 -8.18 -8.67
C THR A 19 -3.94 -8.83 -9.71
N GLU A 20 -2.86 -9.47 -9.30
CA GLU A 20 -1.96 -10.14 -10.25
C GLU A 20 -2.54 -11.44 -10.81
N ARG A 21 -3.33 -12.16 -10.01
CA ARG A 21 -3.85 -13.46 -10.39
C ARG A 21 -5.01 -13.36 -11.40
N TYR A 22 -5.85 -12.34 -11.26
CA TYR A 22 -7.08 -12.25 -12.03
C TYR A 22 -7.13 -11.09 -13.02
N SER A 23 -6.32 -10.07 -12.82
CA SER A 23 -6.34 -8.87 -13.66
C SER A 23 -5.52 -9.05 -14.93
N ILE A 24 -6.13 -8.70 -16.06
CA ILE A 24 -5.46 -8.61 -17.36
C ILE A 24 -5.25 -7.15 -17.79
N MET A 25 -5.78 -6.20 -17.04
CA MET A 25 -5.70 -4.77 -17.33
C MET A 25 -4.74 -4.11 -16.36
N PRO A 26 -3.71 -3.38 -16.84
CA PRO A 26 -2.72 -2.76 -15.95
C PRO A 26 -3.31 -1.83 -14.90
N MET A 27 -4.38 -1.08 -15.24
CA MET A 27 -5.01 -0.17 -14.29
C MET A 27 -5.64 -0.87 -13.09
N LEU A 28 -5.98 -2.15 -13.21
CA LEU A 28 -6.56 -2.93 -12.12
C LEU A 28 -5.51 -3.47 -11.14
N LYS A 29 -4.22 -3.21 -11.40
CA LYS A 29 -3.13 -3.55 -10.49
C LYS A 29 -2.92 -2.51 -9.40
N ASN A 30 -3.66 -1.40 -9.45
CA ASN A 30 -3.62 -0.39 -8.41
C ASN A 30 -4.40 -0.86 -7.20
N VAL A 31 -3.89 -0.50 -6.02
CA VAL A 31 -4.60 -0.68 -4.76
C VAL A 31 -4.99 0.68 -4.21
N LYS A 32 -6.10 0.72 -3.48
CA LYS A 32 -6.54 1.91 -2.77
C LYS A 32 -6.27 1.71 -1.28
N VAL A 33 -5.44 2.55 -0.71
CA VAL A 33 -5.12 2.51 0.71
C VAL A 33 -5.73 3.73 1.38
N VAL A 34 -6.54 3.49 2.40
CA VAL A 34 -7.16 4.54 3.20
C VAL A 34 -6.62 4.42 4.61
N PHE A 35 -5.98 5.47 5.10
CA PHE A 35 -5.55 5.56 6.49
C PHE A 35 -6.42 6.57 7.23
N GLY A 36 -6.73 6.28 8.46
CA GLY A 36 -7.54 7.12 9.32
C GLY A 36 -7.98 6.35 10.55
N GLU A 37 -9.02 6.82 11.18
CA GLU A 37 -9.63 6.12 12.32
C GLU A 37 -10.09 4.71 11.90
N THR A 38 -10.66 4.60 10.70
CA THR A 38 -10.92 3.32 10.05
C THR A 38 -10.00 3.23 8.85
N SER A 39 -9.08 2.27 8.85
CA SER A 39 -8.09 2.10 7.78
C SER A 39 -8.33 0.81 7.03
N SER A 40 -8.08 0.83 5.72
CA SER A 40 -8.26 -0.33 4.87
C SER A 40 -7.38 -0.26 3.64
N ILE A 41 -7.14 -1.43 3.04
CA ILE A 41 -6.55 -1.55 1.73
C ILE A 41 -7.49 -2.36 0.84
N ALA A 42 -7.74 -1.89 -0.36
CA ALA A 42 -8.67 -2.51 -1.29
C ALA A 42 -8.02 -2.73 -2.64
N ALA A 43 -8.36 -3.86 -3.25
CA ALA A 43 -8.01 -4.16 -4.64
C ALA A 43 -9.21 -4.81 -5.32
N THR A 44 -9.35 -4.56 -6.60
CA THR A 44 -10.42 -5.14 -7.38
C THR A 44 -9.95 -5.43 -8.80
N ASP A 45 -10.46 -6.51 -9.36
CA ASP A 45 -10.49 -6.71 -10.81
C ASP A 45 -11.96 -6.71 -11.26
N LEU A 46 -12.25 -7.19 -12.47
CA LEU A 46 -13.63 -7.17 -12.97
C LEU A 46 -14.55 -8.15 -12.23
N ASP A 47 -14.02 -9.20 -11.65
CA ASP A 47 -14.80 -10.28 -11.05
C ASP A 47 -14.61 -10.40 -9.54
N VAL A 48 -13.48 -9.96 -9.01
CA VAL A 48 -13.11 -10.15 -7.62
C VAL A 48 -12.72 -8.83 -6.98
N SER A 49 -13.25 -8.58 -5.79
CA SER A 49 -12.85 -7.46 -4.95
C SER A 49 -12.39 -7.97 -3.59
N ALA A 50 -11.35 -7.35 -3.06
CA ALA A 50 -10.89 -7.63 -1.70
C ALA A 50 -10.70 -6.33 -0.94
N ILE A 51 -11.19 -6.29 0.28
CA ILE A 51 -10.97 -5.19 1.21
C ILE A 51 -10.46 -5.80 2.50
N VAL A 52 -9.29 -5.37 2.93
CA VAL A 52 -8.68 -5.86 4.16
C VAL A 52 -8.53 -4.70 5.14
N ALA A 53 -9.02 -4.88 6.36
CA ALA A 53 -8.91 -3.88 7.40
C ALA A 53 -7.45 -3.75 7.86
N LEU A 54 -7.05 -2.52 8.14
CA LEU A 54 -5.74 -2.17 8.70
C LEU A 54 -5.94 -1.59 10.10
N PRO A 55 -4.89 -1.58 10.93
CA PRO A 55 -4.95 -0.86 12.20
C PRO A 55 -5.26 0.62 11.97
N SER A 56 -5.97 1.24 12.91
CA SER A 56 -6.26 2.68 12.84
C SER A 56 -4.97 3.49 12.82
N ALA A 57 -5.01 4.64 12.14
CA ALA A 57 -3.87 5.54 12.02
C ALA A 57 -4.23 6.91 12.57
N ASP A 58 -3.22 7.63 13.05
CA ASP A 58 -3.39 8.98 13.63
C ASP A 58 -3.61 10.05 12.57
N GLU A 59 -3.23 9.76 11.32
CA GLU A 59 -3.37 10.69 10.20
C GLU A 59 -4.33 10.14 9.16
N ASN A 60 -4.99 11.03 8.44
CA ASN A 60 -5.83 10.67 7.31
C ASN A 60 -5.02 10.75 6.02
N MET A 61 -5.02 9.68 5.25
CA MET A 61 -4.28 9.61 4.00
C MET A 61 -4.96 8.63 3.05
N ASN A 62 -5.13 9.04 1.80
CA ASN A 62 -5.71 8.19 0.76
C ASN A 62 -4.68 8.03 -0.36
N LEU A 63 -4.36 6.79 -0.70
CA LEU A 63 -3.39 6.47 -1.74
C LEU A 63 -4.04 5.57 -2.78
N ILE A 64 -3.81 5.87 -4.06
CA ILE A 64 -4.13 4.97 -5.17
C ILE A 64 -2.82 4.73 -5.90
N ILE A 65 -2.29 3.52 -5.81
CA ILE A 65 -0.93 3.26 -6.23
C ILE A 65 -0.78 1.82 -6.73
N ASN A 66 0.19 1.58 -7.61
CA ASN A 66 0.48 0.24 -8.09
C ASN A 66 0.84 -0.67 -6.92
N GLY A 67 0.02 -1.69 -6.69
CA GLY A 67 0.17 -2.59 -5.54
C GLY A 67 1.44 -3.43 -5.60
N ARG A 68 1.84 -3.88 -6.78
CA ARG A 68 3.06 -4.67 -6.95
C ARG A 68 4.29 -3.83 -6.63
N LEU A 69 4.33 -2.61 -7.13
CA LEU A 69 5.44 -1.70 -6.85
C LEU A 69 5.55 -1.41 -5.37
N LEU A 70 4.44 -1.11 -4.72
CA LEU A 70 4.41 -0.86 -3.28
C LEU A 70 4.85 -2.10 -2.49
N CYS A 71 4.39 -3.27 -2.89
CA CYS A 71 4.77 -4.53 -2.28
C CYS A 71 6.28 -4.78 -2.41
N ASP A 72 6.85 -4.57 -3.59
CA ASP A 72 8.27 -4.75 -3.84
C ASP A 72 9.13 -3.80 -3.00
N ILE A 73 8.68 -2.56 -2.84
CA ILE A 73 9.35 -1.59 -1.97
C ILE A 73 9.37 -2.07 -0.53
N PHE A 74 8.23 -2.50 0.00
CA PHE A 74 8.16 -2.98 1.37
C PHE A 74 8.94 -4.28 1.59
N LYS A 75 9.02 -5.15 0.59
CA LYS A 75 9.89 -6.33 0.66
C LYS A 75 11.37 -5.96 0.78
N GLY A 76 11.78 -4.88 0.14
CA GLY A 76 13.16 -4.40 0.20
C GLY A 76 13.52 -3.65 1.47
N LEU A 77 12.54 -3.28 2.28
CA LEU A 77 12.78 -2.61 3.55
C LEU A 77 13.01 -3.62 4.68
N GLU A 78 13.59 -3.13 5.77
CA GLU A 78 13.85 -3.95 6.93
C GLU A 78 12.65 -3.97 7.88
N LYS A 79 12.60 -5.00 8.73
CA LYS A 79 11.63 -5.09 9.81
C LYS A 79 11.71 -3.84 10.68
N GLY A 80 10.55 -3.31 11.06
CA GLY A 80 10.46 -2.16 11.95
C GLY A 80 9.55 -1.08 11.37
N ASP A 81 9.74 0.13 11.87
CA ASP A 81 8.93 1.27 11.48
C ASP A 81 9.31 1.82 10.12
N VAL A 82 8.31 2.20 9.35
CA VAL A 82 8.44 2.83 8.04
C VAL A 82 7.62 4.11 8.05
N GLU A 83 8.21 5.20 7.60
CA GLU A 83 7.50 6.47 7.47
C GLU A 83 6.91 6.62 6.07
N VAL A 84 5.62 6.95 6.00
CA VAL A 84 4.92 7.20 4.75
C VAL A 84 4.42 8.64 4.76
N ILE A 85 4.77 9.40 3.74
CA ILE A 85 4.40 10.81 3.60
C ILE A 85 3.76 11.00 2.24
N SER A 86 2.59 11.63 2.20
CA SER A 86 1.91 12.00 0.96
C SER A 86 1.99 13.50 0.76
N SER A 87 2.39 13.93 -0.42
CA SER A 87 2.45 15.33 -0.81
C SER A 87 1.96 15.49 -2.25
N GLY A 88 0.75 16.03 -2.41
CA GLY A 88 0.12 16.11 -3.73
C GLY A 88 -0.10 14.73 -4.32
N LYS A 89 0.51 14.49 -5.48
CA LYS A 89 0.44 13.19 -6.18
C LYS A 89 1.69 12.33 -5.96
N ILE A 90 2.49 12.64 -4.95
CA ILE A 90 3.73 11.94 -4.66
C ILE A 90 3.64 11.32 -3.28
N VAL A 91 4.12 10.09 -3.15
CA VAL A 91 4.24 9.37 -1.90
C VAL A 91 5.71 9.09 -1.64
N TYR A 92 6.17 9.42 -0.44
CA TYR A 92 7.52 9.08 0.02
C TYR A 92 7.43 7.95 1.04
N VAL A 93 8.23 6.92 0.84
CA VAL A 93 8.37 5.81 1.77
C VAL A 93 9.80 5.82 2.28
N ARG A 94 9.97 6.05 3.57
CA ARG A 94 11.30 6.25 4.17
C ARG A 94 11.55 5.31 5.32
N GLN A 95 12.74 4.72 5.31
CA GLN A 95 13.26 3.94 6.44
C GLN A 95 14.76 4.19 6.56
N GLY A 96 15.18 4.77 7.69
CA GLY A 96 16.59 5.14 7.90
C GLY A 96 17.05 6.12 6.83
N LYS A 97 18.06 5.72 6.06
CA LYS A 97 18.62 6.54 4.98
C LYS A 97 18.00 6.23 3.61
N THR A 98 17.09 5.26 3.55
CA THR A 98 16.45 4.84 2.31
C THR A 98 15.16 5.60 2.10
N VAL A 99 15.00 6.21 0.94
CA VAL A 99 13.77 6.93 0.55
C VAL A 99 13.35 6.45 -0.83
N TYR A 100 12.11 5.98 -0.93
CA TYR A 100 11.48 5.71 -2.22
C TYR A 100 10.45 6.78 -2.52
N THR A 101 10.40 7.23 -3.75
CA THR A 101 9.45 8.24 -4.23
C THR A 101 8.56 7.60 -5.28
N LEU A 102 7.25 7.67 -5.07
CA LEU A 102 6.28 7.06 -5.97
C LEU A 102 5.27 8.11 -6.43
N ALA A 103 4.88 8.03 -7.69
CA ALA A 103 3.77 8.82 -8.22
C ALA A 103 2.45 8.07 -8.01
N MET A 104 1.44 8.81 -7.67
CA MET A 104 0.08 8.29 -7.60
C MET A 104 -0.67 8.49 -8.91
#